data_ef8c29f476407812c503a231fc1e94c3
#
_entry.id   ef8c29f476407812c503a231fc1e94c3
#
_cell.length_a   1.000
_cell.length_b   1.000
_cell.length_c   1.000
_cell.angle_alpha   90.00
_cell.angle_beta   90.00
_cell.angle_gamma   90.00
#
_symmetry.space_group_name_H-M   'P 1'
#
loop_
_entity.id
_entity.type
_entity.pdbx_description
1 polymer ?
#
loop_
_entity_poly.entity_id
_entity_poly.type
_entity_poly.pdbx_seq_one_letter_code
_entity_poly.pdbx_strand_id
1 'polypeptide(L)'
;TKKDVLPGEIFWSDEAELEIPKNHYLCFEITFSGSEIPFTPDKIVPAFSLDENGFKEDKEFPQPIFVGIRVSKSKKVVFIGDSITQGLGTTPDKYEFWAARLAERLGKNFSFWNLGLGCGHAYDAVTDGSWLKKAKTGDTVFVCFGVNDINMHRSVTGICNDTERIVYLLKSAGCKVILLSVPPFDMVGEDKKKWYAVNDFLRNTVSKNADGFFDVSDIIGKPSPRRHMSLYGPHPDG
;
A
#
# COMPACT_ATOMS: atom_id res chain seq x y z
N THR A 1 5.20 -22.27 -14.85
CA THR A 1 5.93 -22.82 -13.68
C THR A 1 5.00 -23.57 -12.77
N LYS A 2 5.38 -24.75 -12.31
CA LYS A 2 4.72 -25.50 -11.23
C LYS A 2 5.70 -25.63 -10.08
N LYS A 3 5.28 -25.34 -8.86
CA LYS A 3 6.13 -25.43 -7.68
C LYS A 3 5.32 -25.77 -6.44
N ASP A 4 5.85 -26.67 -5.63
CA ASP A 4 5.37 -26.87 -4.27
C ASP A 4 6.04 -25.81 -3.37
N VAL A 5 5.23 -25.07 -2.64
CA VAL A 5 5.67 -23.93 -1.83
C VAL A 5 5.51 -24.28 -0.36
N LEU A 6 6.60 -24.15 0.39
CA LEU A 6 6.59 -24.40 1.84
C LEU A 6 6.11 -23.15 2.59
N PRO A 7 5.60 -23.30 3.82
CA PRO A 7 5.24 -22.15 4.65
C PRO A 7 6.41 -21.17 4.81
N GLY A 8 6.16 -19.88 4.52
CA GLY A 8 7.18 -18.83 4.58
C GLY A 8 8.11 -18.75 3.37
N GLU A 9 8.02 -19.64 2.40
CA GLU A 9 8.79 -19.60 1.18
C GLU A 9 8.28 -18.52 0.23
N ILE A 10 9.19 -17.79 -0.41
CA ILE A 10 8.92 -16.85 -1.49
C ILE A 10 9.71 -17.28 -2.71
N PHE A 11 9.06 -17.37 -3.84
CA PHE A 11 9.73 -17.66 -5.11
C PHE A 11 9.17 -16.78 -6.23
N TRP A 12 9.95 -16.63 -7.29
CA TRP A 12 9.51 -16.05 -8.55
C TRP A 12 9.34 -17.15 -9.58
N SER A 13 8.30 -17.05 -10.38
CA SER A 13 8.13 -17.90 -11.55
C SER A 13 9.19 -17.60 -12.62
N ASP A 14 9.25 -18.44 -13.65
CA ASP A 14 10.03 -18.14 -14.81
C ASP A 14 9.55 -16.83 -15.46
N GLU A 15 10.49 -16.11 -16.08
CA GLU A 15 10.18 -14.91 -16.84
C GLU A 15 9.56 -15.29 -18.18
N ALA A 16 8.60 -14.52 -18.65
CA ALA A 16 8.02 -14.63 -19.98
C ALA A 16 8.14 -13.29 -20.70
N GLU A 17 8.58 -13.34 -21.94
CA GLU A 17 8.52 -12.18 -22.82
C GLU A 17 7.13 -12.09 -23.42
N LEU A 18 6.45 -10.97 -23.17
CA LEU A 18 5.09 -10.72 -23.63
C LEU A 18 5.01 -9.33 -24.24
N GLU A 19 4.45 -9.24 -25.43
CA GLU A 19 4.06 -7.97 -26.03
C GLU A 19 2.58 -7.70 -25.68
N ILE A 20 2.35 -6.65 -24.90
CA ILE A 20 0.99 -6.26 -24.52
C ILE A 20 0.58 -5.05 -25.36
N PRO A 21 -0.37 -5.21 -26.29
CA PRO A 21 -0.84 -4.09 -27.09
C PRO A 21 -1.46 -3.00 -26.20
N LYS A 22 -1.38 -1.75 -26.64
CA LYS A 22 -1.98 -0.64 -25.91
C LYS A 22 -3.48 -0.89 -25.70
N ASN A 23 -3.95 -0.61 -24.48
CA ASN A 23 -5.35 -0.81 -24.03
C ASN A 23 -5.79 -2.29 -23.96
N HIS A 24 -4.86 -3.22 -23.82
CA HIS A 24 -5.18 -4.61 -23.53
C HIS A 24 -4.82 -4.92 -22.08
N TYR A 25 -5.52 -5.91 -21.53
CA TYR A 25 -5.26 -6.43 -20.19
C TYR A 25 -4.34 -7.63 -20.27
N LEU A 26 -3.50 -7.78 -19.27
CA LEU A 26 -2.77 -9.01 -19.02
C LEU A 26 -3.58 -9.85 -18.03
N CYS A 27 -3.94 -11.05 -18.43
CA CYS A 27 -4.63 -12.00 -17.56
C CYS A 27 -3.64 -13.04 -17.06
N PHE A 28 -3.69 -13.31 -15.76
CA PHE A 28 -2.93 -14.37 -15.11
C PHE A 28 -3.89 -15.45 -14.66
N GLU A 29 -3.66 -16.67 -15.14
CA GLU A 29 -4.32 -17.85 -14.63
C GLU A 29 -3.41 -18.55 -13.62
N ILE A 30 -3.91 -18.75 -12.41
CA ILE A 30 -3.15 -19.33 -11.32
C ILE A 30 -3.99 -20.46 -10.70
N THR A 31 -3.42 -21.65 -10.67
CA THR A 31 -4.03 -22.81 -10.04
C THR A 31 -3.36 -23.10 -8.72
N PHE A 32 -4.11 -23.15 -7.65
CA PHE A 32 -3.65 -23.52 -6.32
C PHE A 32 -4.21 -24.88 -5.90
N SER A 33 -3.40 -25.63 -5.16
CA SER A 33 -3.87 -26.79 -4.42
C SER A 33 -3.25 -26.77 -3.02
N GLY A 34 -4.08 -26.91 -2.00
CA GLY A 34 -3.64 -26.87 -0.60
C GLY A 34 -4.83 -26.85 0.34
N SER A 35 -4.57 -27.07 1.63
CA SER A 35 -5.62 -27.08 2.66
C SER A 35 -6.00 -25.68 3.15
N GLU A 36 -5.07 -24.72 3.07
CA GLU A 36 -5.26 -23.36 3.57
C GLU A 36 -4.57 -22.38 2.63
N ILE A 37 -5.32 -21.80 1.71
CA ILE A 37 -4.83 -20.78 0.79
C ILE A 37 -5.28 -19.43 1.33
N PRO A 38 -4.36 -18.55 1.77
CA PRO A 38 -4.75 -17.23 2.24
C PRO A 38 -5.28 -16.38 1.08
N PHE A 39 -6.33 -15.62 1.35
CA PHE A 39 -6.93 -14.70 0.37
C PHE A 39 -7.25 -13.35 1.00
N THR A 40 -7.53 -12.36 0.17
CA THR A 40 -8.02 -11.04 0.59
C THR A 40 -9.29 -10.66 -0.15
N PRO A 41 -10.28 -10.10 0.54
CA PRO A 41 -11.45 -9.50 -0.11
C PRO A 41 -11.13 -8.13 -0.74
N ASP A 42 -10.00 -7.52 -0.37
CA ASP A 42 -9.62 -6.15 -0.74
C ASP A 42 -8.83 -6.17 -2.07
N LYS A 43 -9.52 -6.36 -3.17
CA LYS A 43 -8.90 -6.34 -4.50
C LYS A 43 -9.08 -4.99 -5.19
N ILE A 44 -8.06 -4.59 -5.93
CA ILE A 44 -8.07 -3.41 -6.80
C ILE A 44 -8.06 -3.77 -8.29
N VAL A 45 -8.02 -5.06 -8.59
CA VAL A 45 -8.08 -5.63 -9.95
C VAL A 45 -9.19 -6.66 -10.02
N PRO A 46 -9.84 -6.86 -11.17
CA PRO A 46 -10.80 -7.94 -11.35
C PRO A 46 -10.16 -9.29 -11.11
N ALA A 47 -10.85 -10.14 -10.38
CA ALA A 47 -10.47 -11.53 -10.17
C ALA A 47 -11.66 -12.43 -10.53
N PHE A 48 -11.35 -13.58 -11.10
CA PHE A 48 -12.34 -14.55 -11.55
C PHE A 48 -11.92 -15.93 -11.10
N SER A 49 -12.86 -16.71 -10.62
CA SER A 49 -12.70 -18.16 -10.47
C SER A 49 -13.25 -18.88 -11.71
N LEU A 50 -12.63 -19.97 -12.07
CA LEU A 50 -13.08 -20.85 -13.16
C LEU A 50 -13.65 -22.13 -12.57
N ASP A 51 -14.89 -22.42 -12.85
CA ASP A 51 -15.56 -23.67 -12.51
C ASP A 51 -16.14 -24.35 -13.77
N GLU A 52 -16.91 -25.42 -13.59
CA GLU A 52 -17.55 -26.15 -14.68
C GLU A 52 -18.57 -25.34 -15.50
N ASN A 53 -19.05 -24.21 -14.94
CA ASN A 53 -19.99 -23.30 -15.59
C ASN A 53 -19.27 -22.09 -16.27
N GLY A 54 -17.94 -22.02 -16.19
CA GLY A 54 -17.13 -20.98 -16.78
C GLY A 54 -16.56 -19.99 -15.77
N PHE A 55 -16.17 -18.81 -16.26
CA PHE A 55 -15.61 -17.74 -15.42
C PHE A 55 -16.69 -17.03 -14.61
N LYS A 56 -16.48 -16.94 -13.31
CA LYS A 56 -17.33 -16.19 -12.40
C LYS A 56 -16.47 -15.14 -11.68
N GLU A 57 -16.96 -13.90 -11.61
CA GLU A 57 -16.28 -12.87 -10.83
C GLU A 57 -16.15 -13.31 -9.38
N ASP A 58 -14.93 -13.27 -8.87
CA ASP A 58 -14.60 -13.62 -7.49
C ASP A 58 -14.28 -12.37 -6.69
N LYS A 59 -14.81 -12.31 -5.47
CA LYS A 59 -14.51 -11.23 -4.53
C LYS A 59 -13.24 -11.48 -3.73
N GLU A 60 -12.73 -12.70 -3.76
CA GLU A 60 -11.57 -13.14 -3.02
C GLU A 60 -10.37 -13.25 -3.97
N PHE A 61 -9.22 -12.83 -3.49
CA PHE A 61 -7.97 -12.89 -4.24
C PHE A 61 -6.90 -13.57 -3.39
N PRO A 62 -6.27 -14.66 -3.89
CA PRO A 62 -5.23 -15.33 -3.13
C PRO A 62 -4.04 -14.43 -2.82
N GLN A 63 -3.59 -14.44 -1.58
CA GLN A 63 -2.40 -13.72 -1.11
C GLN A 63 -1.23 -14.67 -0.87
N PRO A 64 -0.02 -14.15 -0.98
CA PRO A 64 0.41 -12.92 -1.63
C PRO A 64 0.90 -13.23 -3.05
N ILE A 65 0.23 -12.71 -4.03
CA ILE A 65 0.67 -12.81 -5.42
C ILE A 65 1.13 -11.43 -5.87
N PHE A 66 2.34 -11.37 -6.40
CA PHE A 66 2.88 -10.18 -7.03
C PHE A 66 3.15 -10.47 -8.50
N VAL A 67 2.67 -9.59 -9.34
CA VAL A 67 3.06 -9.56 -10.74
C VAL A 67 4.06 -8.44 -10.93
N GLY A 68 5.23 -8.77 -11.44
CA GLY A 68 6.30 -7.82 -11.69
C GLY A 68 6.74 -7.87 -13.15
N ILE A 69 7.28 -6.76 -13.60
CA ILE A 69 7.99 -6.68 -14.90
C ILE A 69 9.46 -6.35 -14.63
N ARG A 70 10.35 -6.95 -15.42
CA ARG A 70 11.76 -6.59 -15.37
C ARG A 70 11.98 -5.30 -16.15
N VAL A 71 12.54 -4.29 -15.49
CA VAL A 71 12.84 -2.98 -16.09
C VAL A 71 14.33 -2.72 -15.96
N SER A 72 15.03 -2.54 -17.08
CA SER A 72 16.49 -2.56 -17.13
C SER A 72 17.19 -1.28 -16.63
N LYS A 73 16.52 -0.13 -16.52
CA LYS A 73 17.21 1.17 -16.29
C LYS A 73 16.36 2.26 -15.60
N SER A 74 15.28 1.95 -14.97
CA SER A 74 14.48 2.98 -14.29
C SER A 74 14.80 3.07 -12.80
N LYS A 75 14.73 4.27 -12.25
CA LYS A 75 14.69 4.44 -10.81
C LYS A 75 13.41 3.83 -10.27
N LYS A 76 13.51 3.09 -9.19
CA LYS A 76 12.40 2.37 -8.58
C LYS A 76 11.75 3.21 -7.50
N VAL A 77 10.47 3.48 -7.66
CA VAL A 77 9.62 4.14 -6.65
C VAL A 77 8.71 3.10 -6.02
N VAL A 78 8.71 3.05 -4.70
CA VAL A 78 7.87 2.14 -3.94
C VAL A 78 6.90 2.95 -3.08
N PHE A 79 5.65 2.52 -3.03
CA PHE A 79 4.63 3.05 -2.14
C PHE A 79 4.35 2.00 -1.08
N ILE A 80 4.52 2.33 0.20
CA ILE A 80 4.18 1.45 1.31
C ILE A 80 3.17 2.14 2.24
N GLY A 81 2.13 1.43 2.61
CA GLY A 81 1.04 1.98 3.42
C GLY A 81 -0.11 0.99 3.55
N ASP A 82 -1.22 1.49 4.01
CA ASP A 82 -2.46 0.75 4.24
C ASP A 82 -3.37 0.66 3.00
N SER A 83 -4.68 0.44 3.23
CA SER A 83 -5.71 0.36 2.19
C SER A 83 -5.82 1.62 1.33
N ILE A 84 -5.50 2.79 1.86
CA ILE A 84 -5.50 4.05 1.10
C ILE A 84 -4.37 4.04 0.06
N THR A 85 -3.21 3.53 0.43
CA THR A 85 -2.08 3.35 -0.50
C THR A 85 -2.36 2.21 -1.48
N GLN A 86 -3.00 1.14 -1.04
CA GLN A 86 -3.42 0.03 -1.90
C GLN A 86 -4.36 0.50 -3.01
N GLY A 87 -5.27 1.43 -2.71
CA GLY A 87 -6.29 1.93 -3.63
C GLY A 87 -7.69 1.39 -3.34
N LEU A 88 -7.93 0.89 -2.13
CA LEU A 88 -9.25 0.40 -1.74
C LEU A 88 -10.30 1.53 -1.81
N GLY A 89 -11.46 1.20 -2.35
CA GLY A 89 -12.56 2.17 -2.54
C GLY A 89 -12.55 2.89 -3.90
N THR A 90 -11.48 2.75 -4.67
CA THR A 90 -11.46 3.26 -6.06
C THR A 90 -12.05 2.25 -7.04
N THR A 91 -12.42 2.71 -8.23
CA THR A 91 -12.96 1.84 -9.26
C THR A 91 -11.88 0.84 -9.71
N PRO A 92 -12.13 -0.48 -9.66
CA PRO A 92 -11.20 -1.47 -10.21
C PRO A 92 -10.82 -1.14 -11.66
N ASP A 93 -9.57 -1.33 -12.03
CA ASP A 93 -8.97 -1.06 -13.35
C ASP A 93 -8.81 0.40 -13.76
N LYS A 94 -9.29 1.36 -12.99
CA LYS A 94 -9.22 2.77 -13.38
C LYS A 94 -7.96 3.47 -12.88
N TYR A 95 -7.19 2.82 -12.01
CA TYR A 95 -5.96 3.39 -11.44
C TYR A 95 -6.17 4.79 -10.86
N GLU A 96 -7.30 5.00 -10.17
CA GLU A 96 -7.72 6.30 -9.63
C GLU A 96 -7.06 6.63 -8.28
N PHE A 97 -6.40 5.66 -7.65
CA PHE A 97 -5.74 5.85 -6.37
C PHE A 97 -4.45 6.68 -6.49
N TRP A 98 -4.11 7.37 -5.42
CA TRP A 98 -3.05 8.37 -5.40
C TRP A 98 -1.68 7.87 -5.88
N ALA A 99 -1.30 6.64 -5.52
CA ALA A 99 -0.02 6.06 -5.92
C ALA A 99 0.04 5.85 -7.45
N ALA A 100 -1.04 5.40 -8.08
CA ALA A 100 -1.12 5.24 -9.52
C ALA A 100 -1.11 6.61 -10.24
N ARG A 101 -1.83 7.60 -9.71
CA ARG A 101 -1.83 8.96 -10.26
C ARG A 101 -0.46 9.63 -10.17
N LEU A 102 0.26 9.40 -9.07
CA LEU A 102 1.62 9.88 -8.95
C LEU A 102 2.56 9.15 -9.92
N ALA A 103 2.43 7.84 -10.06
CA ALA A 103 3.20 7.05 -11.02
C ALA A 103 3.00 7.55 -12.46
N GLU A 104 1.77 7.82 -12.86
CA GLU A 104 1.45 8.38 -14.18
C GLU A 104 2.15 9.73 -14.41
N ARG A 105 2.13 10.62 -13.42
CA ARG A 105 2.78 11.94 -13.51
C ARG A 105 4.30 11.89 -13.54
N LEU A 106 4.92 10.95 -12.82
CA LEU A 106 6.38 10.76 -12.82
C LEU A 106 6.88 10.15 -14.15
N GLY A 107 6.03 9.37 -14.82
CA GLY A 107 6.26 8.92 -16.19
C GLY A 107 7.27 7.79 -16.35
N LYS A 108 7.72 7.60 -17.59
CA LYS A 108 8.43 6.40 -18.07
C LYS A 108 9.85 6.17 -17.50
N ASN A 109 10.43 7.16 -16.87
CA ASN A 109 11.79 7.07 -16.32
C ASN A 109 11.85 6.36 -14.97
N PHE A 110 10.71 5.94 -14.47
CA PHE A 110 10.57 5.29 -13.17
C PHE A 110 9.83 3.97 -13.31
N SER A 111 10.20 3.01 -12.48
CA SER A 111 9.41 1.82 -12.21
C SER A 111 8.70 1.98 -10.87
N PHE A 112 7.50 1.44 -10.76
CA PHE A 112 6.64 1.66 -9.61
C PHE A 112 6.24 0.33 -8.99
N TRP A 113 6.21 0.28 -7.66
CA TRP A 113 5.69 -0.85 -6.92
C TRP A 113 4.77 -0.38 -5.80
N ASN A 114 3.49 -0.69 -5.91
CA ASN A 114 2.55 -0.45 -4.84
C ASN A 114 2.57 -1.63 -3.86
N LEU A 115 3.00 -1.37 -2.64
CA LEU A 115 2.99 -2.28 -1.50
C LEU A 115 1.96 -1.86 -0.46
N GLY A 116 0.93 -1.11 -0.83
CA GLY A 116 -0.21 -0.85 0.03
C GLY A 116 -0.93 -2.13 0.37
N LEU A 117 -1.33 -2.29 1.63
CA LEU A 117 -1.98 -3.50 2.14
C LEU A 117 -3.18 -3.12 3.00
N GLY A 118 -4.35 -3.63 2.66
CA GLY A 118 -5.58 -3.43 3.45
C GLY A 118 -5.36 -3.75 4.91
N CYS A 119 -5.91 -2.94 5.80
CA CYS A 119 -5.74 -3.05 7.24
C CYS A 119 -4.29 -2.96 7.76
N GLY A 120 -3.31 -2.65 6.92
CA GLY A 120 -1.91 -2.54 7.32
C GLY A 120 -1.66 -1.42 8.34
N HIS A 121 -0.79 -1.68 9.32
CA HIS A 121 -0.39 -0.73 10.35
C HIS A 121 1.09 -0.38 10.22
N ALA A 122 1.51 0.77 10.76
CA ALA A 122 2.92 1.05 10.94
C ALA A 122 3.62 -0.04 11.76
N TYR A 123 2.95 -0.54 12.77
CA TYR A 123 3.39 -1.65 13.61
C TYR A 123 3.77 -2.91 12.80
N ASP A 124 3.00 -3.26 11.78
CA ASP A 124 3.26 -4.45 10.97
C ASP A 124 4.51 -4.28 10.10
N ALA A 125 4.70 -3.06 9.57
CA ALA A 125 5.84 -2.74 8.73
C ALA A 125 7.17 -2.64 9.52
N VAL A 126 7.11 -2.17 10.78
CA VAL A 126 8.30 -1.94 11.60
C VAL A 126 9.05 -3.22 12.00
N THR A 127 8.42 -4.37 11.89
CA THR A 127 9.02 -5.68 12.20
C THR A 127 10.19 -6.07 11.30
N ASP A 128 10.44 -5.29 10.23
CA ASP A 128 11.47 -5.57 9.21
C ASP A 128 11.28 -6.95 8.53
N GLY A 129 10.04 -7.38 8.43
CA GLY A 129 9.64 -8.59 7.73
C GLY A 129 9.68 -8.45 6.20
N SER A 130 9.11 -9.43 5.51
CA SER A 130 9.11 -9.48 4.02
C SER A 130 8.50 -8.25 3.37
N TRP A 131 7.54 -7.60 4.01
CA TRP A 131 6.88 -6.40 3.52
C TRP A 131 7.84 -5.21 3.44
N LEU A 132 8.50 -4.86 4.56
CA LEU A 132 9.47 -3.76 4.57
C LEU A 132 10.73 -4.10 3.76
N LYS A 133 11.16 -5.37 3.71
CA LYS A 133 12.28 -5.81 2.87
C LYS A 133 12.04 -5.54 1.38
N LYS A 134 10.80 -5.71 0.91
CA LYS A 134 10.41 -5.33 -0.46
C LYS A 134 10.50 -3.82 -0.66
N ALA A 135 10.04 -3.02 0.29
CA ALA A 135 10.14 -1.56 0.22
C ALA A 135 11.60 -1.08 0.18
N LYS A 136 12.50 -1.71 0.91
CA LYS A 136 13.95 -1.42 0.92
C LYS A 136 14.64 -1.59 -0.44
N THR A 137 13.99 -2.21 -1.42
CA THR A 137 14.52 -2.34 -2.78
C THR A 137 14.27 -1.11 -3.66
N GLY A 138 13.55 -0.11 -3.15
CA GLY A 138 13.26 1.13 -3.87
C GLY A 138 14.37 2.16 -3.76
N ASP A 139 14.60 2.93 -4.83
CA ASP A 139 15.45 4.13 -4.76
C ASP A 139 14.74 5.25 -3.99
N THR A 140 13.41 5.33 -4.13
CA THR A 140 12.55 6.26 -3.40
C THR A 140 11.35 5.52 -2.84
N VAL A 141 11.06 5.72 -1.57
CA VAL A 141 9.94 5.06 -0.88
C VAL A 141 9.01 6.11 -0.30
N PHE A 142 7.76 6.06 -0.70
CA PHE A 142 6.67 6.85 -0.10
C PHE A 142 6.05 6.04 1.03
N VAL A 143 5.93 6.66 2.20
CA VAL A 143 5.43 6.01 3.43
C VAL A 143 4.16 6.72 3.89
N CYS A 144 3.05 5.98 3.99
CA CYS A 144 1.76 6.50 4.43
C CYS A 144 1.05 5.49 5.33
N PHE A 145 1.13 5.68 6.64
CA PHE A 145 0.49 4.85 7.66
C PHE A 145 -0.20 5.71 8.72
N GLY A 146 -0.97 5.07 9.57
CA GLY A 146 -1.48 5.62 10.80
C GLY A 146 -3.00 5.58 10.96
N VAL A 147 -3.76 5.49 9.87
CA VAL A 147 -5.22 5.42 9.93
C VAL A 147 -5.67 4.21 10.76
N ASN A 148 -5.18 3.02 10.40
CA ASN A 148 -5.54 1.79 11.12
C ASN A 148 -4.99 1.75 12.53
N ASP A 149 -3.76 2.26 12.73
CA ASP A 149 -3.18 2.36 14.06
C ASP A 149 -4.06 3.21 15.01
N ILE A 150 -4.60 4.33 14.52
CA ILE A 150 -5.50 5.19 15.30
C ILE A 150 -6.84 4.48 15.55
N ASN A 151 -7.43 3.87 14.51
CA ASN A 151 -8.70 3.14 14.60
C ASN A 151 -8.62 1.93 15.54
N MET A 152 -7.46 1.30 15.66
CA MET A 152 -7.17 0.24 16.63
C MET A 152 -6.76 0.78 18.00
N HIS A 153 -7.00 2.06 18.25
CA HIS A 153 -6.77 2.74 19.53
C HIS A 153 -5.35 2.67 20.06
N ARG A 154 -4.34 2.52 19.16
CA ARG A 154 -2.93 2.54 19.57
C ARG A 154 -2.57 3.90 20.17
N SER A 155 -1.54 3.91 20.99
CA SER A 155 -1.04 5.16 21.58
C SER A 155 -0.35 6.03 20.55
N VAL A 156 -0.44 7.35 20.69
CA VAL A 156 0.27 8.33 19.84
C VAL A 156 1.77 8.01 19.80
N THR A 157 2.38 7.80 20.97
CA THR A 157 3.81 7.46 21.08
C THR A 157 4.17 6.19 20.30
N GLY A 158 3.33 5.14 20.39
CA GLY A 158 3.56 3.90 19.66
C GLY A 158 3.54 4.11 18.14
N ILE A 159 2.54 4.82 17.63
CA ILE A 159 2.40 5.12 16.20
C ILE A 159 3.61 5.94 15.70
N CYS A 160 3.98 6.95 16.46
CA CYS A 160 5.08 7.84 16.11
C CYS A 160 6.42 7.11 16.09
N ASN A 161 6.71 6.30 17.11
CA ASN A 161 7.94 5.51 17.19
C ASN A 161 8.04 4.50 16.05
N ASP A 162 6.94 3.83 15.72
CA ASP A 162 6.92 2.86 14.62
C ASP A 162 7.18 3.55 13.27
N THR A 163 6.55 4.70 13.03
CA THR A 163 6.77 5.48 11.81
C THR A 163 8.21 5.99 11.72
N GLU A 164 8.77 6.51 12.81
CA GLU A 164 10.17 6.94 12.87
C GLU A 164 11.11 5.76 12.61
N ARG A 165 10.82 4.60 13.17
CA ARG A 165 11.61 3.39 12.95
C ARG A 165 11.55 2.91 11.49
N ILE A 166 10.39 2.99 10.83
CA ILE A 166 10.27 2.68 9.40
C ILE A 166 11.15 3.61 8.57
N VAL A 167 11.07 4.92 8.82
CA VAL A 167 11.91 5.92 8.13
C VAL A 167 13.40 5.59 8.33
N TYR A 168 13.81 5.32 9.57
CA TYR A 168 15.19 4.93 9.88
C TYR A 168 15.64 3.68 9.12
N LEU A 169 14.82 2.63 9.11
CA LEU A 169 15.15 1.35 8.44
C LEU A 169 15.27 1.49 6.93
N LEU A 170 14.43 2.31 6.31
CA LEU A 170 14.48 2.60 4.88
C LEU A 170 15.70 3.46 4.53
N LYS A 171 15.98 4.51 5.33
CA LYS A 171 17.17 5.34 5.15
C LYS A 171 18.45 4.54 5.32
N SER A 172 18.52 3.66 6.30
CA SER A 172 19.66 2.76 6.54
C SER A 172 19.89 1.77 5.39
N ALA A 173 18.86 1.47 4.62
CA ALA A 173 18.97 0.68 3.39
C ALA A 173 19.36 1.49 2.15
N GLY A 174 19.58 2.80 2.29
CA GLY A 174 19.97 3.69 1.19
C GLY A 174 18.80 4.29 0.41
N CYS A 175 17.56 4.07 0.83
CA CYS A 175 16.39 4.65 0.17
C CYS A 175 16.26 6.15 0.45
N LYS A 176 15.78 6.91 -0.54
CA LYS A 176 15.15 8.21 -0.28
C LYS A 176 13.76 7.97 0.29
N VAL A 177 13.43 8.63 1.37
CA VAL A 177 12.13 8.46 2.04
C VAL A 177 11.30 9.73 1.93
N ILE A 178 10.12 9.59 1.37
CA ILE A 178 9.09 10.61 1.33
C ILE A 178 7.99 10.20 2.30
N LEU A 179 7.85 10.94 3.38
CA LEU A 179 6.83 10.69 4.39
C LEU A 179 5.57 11.49 4.08
N LEU A 180 4.41 10.86 4.20
CA LEU A 180 3.12 11.51 4.17
C LEU A 180 2.56 11.62 5.59
N SER A 181 1.82 12.70 5.87
CA SER A 181 0.99 12.76 7.07
C SER A 181 -0.15 11.74 6.99
N VAL A 182 -0.75 11.41 8.12
CA VAL A 182 -1.93 10.54 8.17
C VAL A 182 -3.09 11.28 7.52
N PRO A 183 -3.68 10.74 6.43
CA PRO A 183 -4.82 11.39 5.79
C PRO A 183 -6.03 11.46 6.73
N PRO A 184 -6.96 12.38 6.49
CA PRO A 184 -8.19 12.43 7.25
C PRO A 184 -9.02 11.16 6.98
N PHE A 185 -9.69 10.71 8.02
CA PHE A 185 -10.53 9.52 8.00
C PHE A 185 -11.77 9.75 8.88
N ASP A 186 -12.68 8.81 8.95
CA ASP A 186 -13.88 8.89 9.78
C ASP A 186 -13.55 8.76 11.28
N MET A 187 -12.84 9.74 11.83
CA MET A 187 -12.35 9.77 13.21
C MET A 187 -13.11 10.79 14.04
N VAL A 188 -13.56 10.39 15.21
CA VAL A 188 -14.27 11.24 16.18
C VAL A 188 -13.68 11.10 17.58
N GLY A 189 -14.00 12.03 18.48
CA GLY A 189 -13.61 11.96 19.87
C GLY A 189 -12.10 11.84 20.10
N GLU A 190 -11.68 10.82 20.82
CA GLU A 190 -10.27 10.59 21.15
C GLU A 190 -9.42 10.23 19.92
N ASP A 191 -9.97 9.49 18.96
CA ASP A 191 -9.24 9.13 17.75
C ASP A 191 -8.93 10.37 16.89
N LYS A 192 -9.85 11.34 16.86
CA LYS A 192 -9.60 12.64 16.23
C LYS A 192 -8.50 13.41 16.94
N LYS A 193 -8.45 13.40 18.27
CA LYS A 193 -7.35 14.03 19.01
C LYS A 193 -6.02 13.35 18.75
N LYS A 194 -5.99 12.01 18.68
CA LYS A 194 -4.81 11.25 18.31
C LYS A 194 -4.34 11.59 16.90
N TRP A 195 -5.25 11.72 15.94
CA TRP A 195 -4.93 12.10 14.58
C TRP A 195 -4.19 13.44 14.52
N TYR A 196 -4.64 14.46 15.25
CA TYR A 196 -3.93 15.72 15.35
C TYR A 196 -2.54 15.55 15.97
N ALA A 197 -2.46 14.83 17.10
CA ALA A 197 -1.19 14.65 17.82
C ALA A 197 -0.17 13.86 16.99
N VAL A 198 -0.60 12.80 16.28
CA VAL A 198 0.28 12.04 15.38
C VAL A 198 0.76 12.92 14.25
N ASN A 199 -0.13 13.63 13.55
CA ASN A 199 0.26 14.50 12.45
C ASN A 199 1.18 15.64 12.87
N ASP A 200 0.95 16.20 14.06
CA ASP A 200 1.85 17.22 14.63
C ASP A 200 3.26 16.65 14.88
N PHE A 201 3.35 15.45 15.43
CA PHE A 201 4.63 14.78 15.64
C PHE A 201 5.32 14.41 14.32
N LEU A 202 4.58 13.88 13.34
CA LEU A 202 5.13 13.56 12.02
C LEU A 202 5.71 14.82 11.35
N ARG A 203 4.98 15.92 11.40
CA ARG A 203 5.38 17.23 10.83
C ARG A 203 6.61 17.80 11.51
N ASN A 204 6.64 17.81 12.83
CA ASN A 204 7.63 18.52 13.61
C ASN A 204 8.87 17.69 13.97
N THR A 205 8.78 16.37 13.92
CA THR A 205 9.85 15.47 14.37
C THR A 205 10.28 14.50 13.27
N VAL A 206 9.43 13.58 12.85
CA VAL A 206 9.81 12.49 11.94
C VAL A 206 10.19 13.02 10.55
N SER A 207 9.52 14.07 10.09
CA SER A 207 9.80 14.70 8.80
C SER A 207 11.24 15.17 8.65
N LYS A 208 11.90 15.54 9.74
CA LYS A 208 13.30 16.00 9.75
C LYS A 208 14.28 14.89 9.37
N ASN A 209 13.90 13.64 9.56
CA ASN A 209 14.70 12.47 9.23
C ASN A 209 14.38 11.89 7.84
N ALA A 210 13.30 12.35 7.21
CA ALA A 210 12.92 11.99 5.85
C ALA A 210 13.58 12.92 4.81
N ASP A 211 13.62 12.50 3.55
CA ASP A 211 14.11 13.32 2.45
C ASP A 211 13.05 14.28 1.90
N GLY A 212 11.79 14.05 2.25
CA GLY A 212 10.66 14.92 1.95
C GLY A 212 9.47 14.58 2.82
N PHE A 213 8.58 15.56 2.97
CA PHE A 213 7.34 15.43 3.71
C PHE A 213 6.19 16.10 2.93
N PHE A 214 5.11 15.36 2.75
CA PHE A 214 3.86 15.88 2.22
C PHE A 214 2.79 15.87 3.30
N ASP A 215 2.33 17.05 3.67
CA ASP A 215 1.22 17.18 4.60
C ASP A 215 -0.12 17.06 3.88
N VAL A 216 -0.51 15.83 3.59
CA VAL A 216 -1.77 15.55 2.92
C VAL A 216 -2.98 15.92 3.79
N SER A 217 -2.80 16.00 5.12
CA SER A 217 -3.87 16.41 6.04
C SER A 217 -4.35 17.84 5.77
N ASP A 218 -3.44 18.74 5.40
CA ASP A 218 -3.80 20.13 5.10
C ASP A 218 -4.42 20.28 3.69
N ILE A 219 -4.14 19.34 2.80
CA ILE A 219 -4.63 19.35 1.41
C ILE A 219 -6.00 18.68 1.30
N ILE A 220 -6.14 17.48 1.87
CA ILE A 220 -7.36 16.66 1.76
C ILE A 220 -8.44 17.17 2.73
N GLY A 221 -8.04 17.73 3.86
CA GLY A 221 -8.95 18.26 4.87
C GLY A 221 -8.73 17.65 6.25
N LYS A 222 -9.77 17.67 7.06
CA LYS A 222 -9.71 17.27 8.47
C LYS A 222 -10.77 16.20 8.76
N PRO A 223 -10.57 15.36 9.79
CA PRO A 223 -11.59 14.41 10.21
C PRO A 223 -12.93 15.09 10.45
N SER A 224 -14.00 14.42 10.06
CA SER A 224 -15.36 14.90 10.26
C SER A 224 -15.64 15.16 11.76
N PRO A 225 -16.49 16.14 12.08
CA PRO A 225 -16.99 16.32 13.46
C PRO A 225 -17.90 15.20 13.92
N ARG A 226 -18.43 14.39 13.01
CA ARG A 226 -19.32 13.26 13.28
C ARG A 226 -18.90 12.05 12.48
N ARG A 227 -19.06 10.86 13.08
CA ARG A 227 -18.81 9.58 12.41
C ARG A 227 -19.68 9.46 11.15
N HIS A 228 -19.15 8.85 10.11
CA HIS A 228 -19.78 8.65 8.79
C HIS A 228 -20.15 9.94 8.04
N MET A 229 -19.58 11.07 8.41
CA MET A 229 -19.79 12.35 7.74
C MET A 229 -18.49 13.00 7.25
N SER A 230 -17.43 12.23 7.07
CA SER A 230 -16.23 12.74 6.43
C SER A 230 -16.51 13.06 4.95
N LEU A 231 -15.84 14.08 4.42
CA LEU A 231 -16.04 14.49 3.02
C LEU A 231 -15.71 13.36 2.03
N TYR A 232 -14.80 12.48 2.40
CA TYR A 232 -14.31 11.39 1.58
C TYR A 232 -14.81 10.02 2.05
N GLY A 233 -15.89 9.96 2.85
CA GLY A 233 -16.39 8.71 3.41
C GLY A 233 -15.41 8.05 4.38
N PRO A 234 -15.55 6.76 4.64
CA PRO A 234 -14.62 6.01 5.48
C PRO A 234 -13.23 5.84 4.83
N HIS A 235 -13.15 5.85 3.49
CA HIS A 235 -11.90 5.89 2.74
C HIS A 235 -11.88 7.11 1.82
N PRO A 236 -10.78 7.87 1.78
CA PRO A 236 -10.61 8.90 0.76
C PRO A 236 -10.57 8.23 -0.61
N ASP A 237 -11.59 8.46 -1.41
CA ASP A 237 -11.58 8.12 -2.82
C ASP A 237 -10.71 9.16 -3.55
N GLY A 238 -9.67 8.75 -4.16
CA GLY A 238 -8.59 9.48 -4.79
C GLY A 238 -8.78 10.88 -5.32
#